data_16ee80c50de384652eaa57dfe4fff5d6
#
_entry.id   16ee80c50de384652eaa57dfe4fff5d6
#
_cell.length_a   1.000
_cell.length_b   1.000
_cell.length_c   1.000
_cell.angle_alpha   90.00
_cell.angle_beta   90.00
_cell.angle_gamma   90.00
#
_symmetry.space_group_name_H-M   'P 1'
#
loop_
_entity.id
_entity.type
_entity.pdbx_description
1 polymer ?
#
loop_
_entity_poly.entity_id
_entity_poly.type
_entity_poly.pdbx_seq_one_letter_code
_entity_poly.pdbx_strand_id
1 'polypeptide(L)'
;MGAPPRNAPVTTGFLVLSSKARDTFRHVTEPAGHALARAGITANGLTAIGLAGSLGAGALIATGQPVVGGAVSLLSGLPDMLDGAVAKASGRASRRGAFLDSVVDRLSDAAVLSGIVFFAVVRDLGTMATLAALVLGLSLIVSYIKARAESLGFACNVGIAERPERVIVLGLALLLGHAVAGLWVLLAGTVITVVQRILVVWQQSDVGPDLGR
;
A
#
# COMPACT_ATOMS: atom_id res chain seq x y z
N MET A 1 12.24 -30.12 27.32
CA MET A 1 11.62 -30.05 25.99
C MET A 1 11.91 -28.69 25.43
N GLY A 2 12.94 -28.58 24.55
CA GLY A 2 13.43 -27.31 24.02
C GLY A 2 12.57 -26.86 22.84
N ALA A 3 12.25 -25.56 22.80
CA ALA A 3 11.61 -24.94 21.67
C ALA A 3 12.55 -24.98 20.44
N PRO A 4 12.01 -25.18 19.23
CA PRO A 4 12.84 -25.20 18.03
C PRO A 4 13.39 -23.78 17.73
N PRO A 5 14.57 -23.68 17.11
CA PRO A 5 15.17 -22.39 16.82
C PRO A 5 14.36 -21.63 15.75
N ARG A 6 13.95 -20.42 16.12
CA ARG A 6 13.39 -19.43 15.20
C ARG A 6 14.47 -18.89 14.29
N ASN A 7 14.19 -18.89 12.99
CA ASN A 7 14.78 -18.02 11.98
C ASN A 7 16.20 -18.34 11.51
N ALA A 8 16.30 -19.11 10.43
CA ALA A 8 17.36 -18.87 9.47
C ALA A 8 16.95 -17.69 8.56
N PRO A 9 17.74 -16.61 8.46
CA PRO A 9 17.45 -15.54 7.53
C PRO A 9 17.75 -16.03 6.10
N VAL A 10 16.73 -16.04 5.24
CA VAL A 10 16.93 -16.10 3.79
C VAL A 10 17.51 -14.73 3.39
N THR A 11 18.84 -14.65 3.41
CA THR A 11 19.60 -13.47 3.00
C THR A 11 19.64 -13.43 1.47
N THR A 12 18.69 -12.75 0.85
CA THR A 12 18.83 -12.29 -0.53
C THR A 12 19.19 -10.80 -0.49
N GLY A 13 20.19 -10.39 -1.28
CA GLY A 13 20.79 -9.04 -1.30
C GLY A 13 19.81 -7.86 -1.52
N PHE A 14 18.54 -8.12 -1.75
CA PHE A 14 17.45 -7.15 -1.86
C PHE A 14 17.02 -6.54 -0.51
N LEU A 15 17.33 -7.22 0.61
CA LEU A 15 16.93 -6.78 1.96
C LEU A 15 17.75 -5.59 2.51
N VAL A 16 18.96 -5.38 2.01
CA VAL A 16 19.86 -4.34 2.55
C VAL A 16 19.45 -2.92 2.12
N LEU A 17 18.96 -2.75 0.89
CA LEU A 17 18.44 -1.46 0.40
C LEU A 17 17.14 -1.08 1.12
N SER A 18 16.30 -2.06 1.40
CA SER A 18 15.05 -1.91 2.14
C SER A 18 15.26 -1.51 3.61
N SER A 19 16.30 -2.00 4.29
CA SER A 19 16.57 -1.66 5.70
C SER A 19 17.03 -0.21 5.86
N LYS A 20 17.99 0.25 5.04
CA LYS A 20 18.46 1.65 5.07
C LYS A 20 17.35 2.65 4.74
N ALA A 21 16.51 2.34 3.77
CA ALA A 21 15.36 3.17 3.43
C ALA A 21 14.36 3.23 4.61
N ARG A 22 14.09 2.10 5.26
CA ARG A 22 13.22 2.05 6.47
C ARG A 22 13.79 2.85 7.63
N ASP A 23 15.10 2.76 7.87
CA ASP A 23 15.75 3.48 8.97
C ASP A 23 15.72 5.00 8.71
N THR A 24 16.04 5.44 7.48
CA THR A 24 15.92 6.86 7.09
C THR A 24 14.48 7.34 7.23
N PHE A 25 13.51 6.54 6.81
CA PHE A 25 12.09 6.87 6.92
C PHE A 25 11.65 7.02 8.38
N ARG A 26 12.09 6.12 9.27
CA ARG A 26 11.82 6.21 10.71
C ARG A 26 12.38 7.48 11.34
N HIS A 27 13.57 7.91 10.96
CA HIS A 27 14.18 9.14 11.48
C HIS A 27 13.37 10.40 11.15
N VAL A 28 12.60 10.40 10.08
CA VAL A 28 11.73 11.52 9.68
C VAL A 28 10.33 11.37 10.30
N THR A 29 9.77 10.18 10.28
CA THR A 29 8.38 9.95 10.71
C THR A 29 8.22 9.92 12.25
N GLU A 30 9.21 9.44 12.99
CA GLU A 30 9.14 9.39 14.46
C GLU A 30 9.02 10.79 15.11
N PRO A 31 9.86 11.80 14.78
CA PRO A 31 9.70 13.15 15.33
C PRO A 31 8.35 13.78 14.95
N ALA A 32 7.93 13.61 13.69
CA ALA A 32 6.64 14.10 13.22
C ALA A 32 5.47 13.43 13.97
N GLY A 33 5.53 12.11 14.17
CA GLY A 33 4.54 11.37 14.95
C GLY A 33 4.42 11.86 16.40
N HIS A 34 5.55 12.13 17.06
CA HIS A 34 5.56 12.70 18.41
C HIS A 34 5.00 14.13 18.46
N ALA A 35 5.29 14.96 17.45
CA ALA A 35 4.75 16.31 17.38
C ALA A 35 3.21 16.29 17.17
N LEU A 36 2.72 15.48 16.28
CA LEU A 36 1.29 15.31 16.00
C LEU A 36 0.54 14.72 17.21
N ALA A 37 1.12 13.71 17.87
CA ALA A 37 0.53 13.12 19.07
C ALA A 37 0.43 14.15 20.24
N ARG A 38 1.46 15.01 20.41
CA ARG A 38 1.41 16.12 21.39
C ARG A 38 0.38 17.18 21.03
N ALA A 39 0.11 17.40 19.73
CA ALA A 39 -0.95 18.28 19.26
C ALA A 39 -2.36 17.69 19.40
N GLY A 40 -2.49 16.47 19.97
CA GLY A 40 -3.77 15.79 20.17
C GLY A 40 -4.33 15.10 18.93
N ILE A 41 -3.54 15.01 17.84
CA ILE A 41 -3.94 14.32 16.60
C ILE A 41 -3.85 12.80 16.84
N THR A 42 -4.93 12.09 16.51
CA THR A 42 -5.01 10.63 16.66
C THR A 42 -4.66 9.92 15.36
N ALA A 43 -4.11 8.70 15.44
CA ALA A 43 -3.85 7.86 14.28
C ALA A 43 -5.11 7.66 13.43
N ASN A 44 -6.24 7.28 14.06
CA ASN A 44 -7.50 7.10 13.34
C ASN A 44 -7.99 8.39 12.65
N GLY A 45 -7.68 9.56 13.21
CA GLY A 45 -7.99 10.86 12.59
C GLY A 45 -7.16 11.05 11.30
N LEU A 46 -5.88 10.71 11.32
CA LEU A 46 -5.02 10.76 10.14
C LEU A 46 -5.50 9.78 9.06
N THR A 47 -5.79 8.54 9.44
CA THR A 47 -6.36 7.53 8.53
C THR A 47 -7.67 8.01 7.88
N ALA A 48 -8.56 8.67 8.65
CA ALA A 48 -9.80 9.23 8.11
C ALA A 48 -9.55 10.41 7.15
N ILE A 49 -8.58 11.28 7.45
CA ILE A 49 -8.18 12.37 6.56
C ILE A 49 -7.59 11.83 5.26
N GLY A 50 -6.73 10.81 5.34
CA GLY A 50 -6.16 10.14 4.17
C GLY A 50 -7.24 9.56 3.26
N LEU A 51 -8.23 8.87 3.84
CA LEU A 51 -9.38 8.34 3.09
C LEU A 51 -10.21 9.45 2.45
N ALA A 52 -10.57 10.48 3.20
CA ALA A 52 -11.35 11.60 2.67
C ALA A 52 -10.62 12.28 1.50
N GLY A 53 -9.31 12.47 1.63
CA GLY A 53 -8.48 13.00 0.54
C GLY A 53 -8.44 12.07 -0.67
N SER A 54 -8.31 10.75 -0.48
CA SER A 54 -8.31 9.77 -1.58
C SER A 54 -9.67 9.70 -2.29
N LEU A 55 -10.78 9.79 -1.55
CA LEU A 55 -12.13 9.90 -2.13
C LEU A 55 -12.27 11.20 -2.94
N GLY A 56 -11.80 12.32 -2.40
CA GLY A 56 -11.75 13.60 -3.10
C GLY A 56 -10.90 13.55 -4.36
N ALA A 57 -9.74 12.92 -4.30
CA ALA A 57 -8.86 12.70 -5.45
C ALA A 57 -9.56 11.90 -6.56
N GLY A 58 -10.20 10.78 -6.18
CA GLY A 58 -10.98 9.97 -7.12
C GLY A 58 -12.12 10.75 -7.77
N ALA A 59 -12.85 11.56 -6.99
CA ALA A 59 -13.92 12.41 -7.51
C ALA A 59 -13.40 13.50 -8.47
N LEU A 60 -12.27 14.14 -8.14
CA LEU A 60 -11.63 15.13 -9.01
C LEU A 60 -11.20 14.51 -10.33
N ILE A 61 -10.61 13.31 -10.30
CA ILE A 61 -10.23 12.58 -11.51
C ILE A 61 -11.48 12.27 -12.34
N ALA A 62 -12.52 11.70 -11.71
CA ALA A 62 -13.77 11.33 -12.36
C ALA A 62 -14.45 12.52 -13.06
N THR A 63 -14.38 13.71 -12.46
CA THR A 63 -14.94 14.96 -13.02
C THR A 63 -14.04 15.63 -14.07
N GLY A 64 -12.91 15.01 -14.46
CA GLY A 64 -12.06 15.49 -15.55
C GLY A 64 -10.89 16.35 -15.12
N GLN A 65 -10.48 16.27 -13.85
CA GLN A 65 -9.33 16.99 -13.29
C GLN A 65 -8.21 16.03 -12.84
N PRO A 66 -7.64 15.17 -13.72
CA PRO A 66 -6.70 14.13 -13.32
C PRO A 66 -5.41 14.68 -12.70
N VAL A 67 -4.93 15.83 -13.15
CA VAL A 67 -3.72 16.47 -12.60
C VAL A 67 -3.94 16.91 -11.15
N VAL A 68 -5.07 17.58 -10.88
CA VAL A 68 -5.42 18.04 -9.53
C VAL A 68 -5.69 16.82 -8.63
N GLY A 69 -6.43 15.83 -9.14
CA GLY A 69 -6.68 14.59 -8.43
C GLY A 69 -5.40 13.82 -8.10
N GLY A 70 -4.42 13.80 -9.02
CA GLY A 70 -3.09 13.22 -8.79
C GLY A 70 -2.34 13.92 -7.65
N ALA A 71 -2.34 15.26 -7.64
CA ALA A 71 -1.75 16.06 -6.56
C ALA A 71 -2.43 15.76 -5.20
N VAL A 72 -3.76 15.75 -5.17
CA VAL A 72 -4.53 15.45 -3.96
C VAL A 72 -4.27 14.00 -3.51
N SER A 73 -4.15 13.04 -4.42
CA SER A 73 -3.82 11.64 -4.10
C SER A 73 -2.45 11.53 -3.42
N LEU A 74 -1.43 12.22 -3.93
CA LEU A 74 -0.10 12.25 -3.30
C LEU A 74 -0.15 12.84 -1.88
N LEU A 75 -0.84 13.96 -1.72
CA LEU A 75 -1.00 14.61 -0.42
C LEU A 75 -1.77 13.74 0.57
N SER A 76 -2.77 12.99 0.10
CA SER A 76 -3.56 12.07 0.92
C SER A 76 -2.78 10.87 1.43
N GLY A 77 -1.67 10.52 0.78
CA GLY A 77 -0.76 9.48 1.24
C GLY A 77 0.10 9.90 2.43
N LEU A 78 0.27 11.19 2.69
CA LEU A 78 1.12 11.67 3.80
C LEU A 78 0.55 11.32 5.20
N PRO A 79 -0.75 11.53 5.49
CA PRO A 79 -1.36 11.09 6.74
C PRO A 79 -1.15 9.60 7.02
N ASP A 80 -1.31 8.73 6.02
CA ASP A 80 -1.16 7.28 6.16
C ASP A 80 0.29 6.88 6.51
N MET A 81 1.28 7.64 6.03
CA MET A 81 2.68 7.41 6.38
C MET A 81 2.99 7.77 7.84
N LEU A 82 2.18 8.60 8.47
CA LEU A 82 2.40 9.15 9.81
C LEU A 82 1.54 8.50 10.89
N ASP A 83 0.40 7.89 10.55
CA ASP A 83 -0.55 7.35 11.52
C ASP A 83 0.05 6.26 12.41
N GLY A 84 0.86 5.35 11.84
CA GLY A 84 1.60 4.34 12.59
C GLY A 84 2.61 4.95 13.57
N ALA A 85 3.27 6.04 13.20
CA ALA A 85 4.20 6.76 14.09
C ALA A 85 3.44 7.47 15.21
N VAL A 86 2.29 8.09 14.91
CA VAL A 86 1.40 8.72 15.91
C VAL A 86 0.82 7.67 16.87
N ALA A 87 0.39 6.50 16.37
CA ALA A 87 -0.12 5.41 17.20
C ALA A 87 0.92 4.92 18.21
N LYS A 88 2.19 4.77 17.77
CA LYS A 88 3.31 4.40 18.63
C LYS A 88 3.64 5.50 19.66
N ALA A 89 3.76 6.74 19.21
CA ALA A 89 4.10 7.88 20.04
C ALA A 89 3.06 8.14 21.14
N SER A 90 1.78 7.90 20.86
CA SER A 90 0.68 8.05 21.81
C SER A 90 0.45 6.83 22.72
N GLY A 91 1.18 5.72 22.51
CA GLY A 91 0.95 4.45 23.22
C GLY A 91 -0.42 3.79 22.91
N ARG A 92 -1.09 4.22 21.86
CA ARG A 92 -2.44 3.75 21.47
C ARG A 92 -2.46 2.80 20.28
N ALA A 93 -1.32 2.19 19.97
CA ALA A 93 -1.27 1.14 18.95
C ALA A 93 -2.22 -0.02 19.33
N SER A 94 -3.14 -0.38 18.43
CA SER A 94 -4.14 -1.40 18.71
C SER A 94 -4.42 -2.27 17.49
N ARG A 95 -4.88 -3.52 17.72
CA ARG A 95 -5.31 -4.43 16.64
C ARG A 95 -6.44 -3.84 15.82
N ARG A 96 -7.35 -3.08 16.46
CA ARG A 96 -8.46 -2.38 15.78
C ARG A 96 -7.93 -1.31 14.84
N GLY A 97 -6.94 -0.51 15.28
CA GLY A 97 -6.31 0.52 14.45
C GLY A 97 -5.63 -0.09 13.23
N ALA A 98 -4.84 -1.14 13.41
CA ALA A 98 -4.17 -1.82 12.30
C ALA A 98 -5.16 -2.47 11.30
N PHE A 99 -6.29 -3.00 11.79
CA PHE A 99 -7.35 -3.49 10.91
C PHE A 99 -8.00 -2.36 10.11
N LEU A 100 -8.35 -1.26 10.78
CA LEU A 100 -8.99 -0.11 10.15
C LEU A 100 -8.10 0.51 9.07
N ASP A 101 -6.83 0.73 9.40
CA ASP A 101 -5.79 1.19 8.48
C ASP A 101 -5.70 0.30 7.24
N SER A 102 -5.62 -1.01 7.46
CA SER A 102 -5.62 -1.98 6.36
C SER A 102 -6.84 -1.88 5.43
N VAL A 103 -8.04 -1.67 5.97
CA VAL A 103 -9.26 -1.54 5.16
C VAL A 103 -9.28 -0.20 4.42
N VAL A 104 -8.93 0.88 5.12
CA VAL A 104 -8.89 2.24 4.55
C VAL A 104 -7.89 2.33 3.41
N ASP A 105 -6.75 1.68 3.52
CA ASP A 105 -5.77 1.55 2.44
C ASP A 105 -6.38 1.05 1.13
N ARG A 106 -7.18 -0.02 1.22
CA ARG A 106 -7.82 -0.63 0.03
C ARG A 106 -8.92 0.26 -0.52
N LEU A 107 -9.68 0.92 0.37
CA LEU A 107 -10.70 1.88 -0.04
C LEU A 107 -10.08 3.09 -0.74
N SER A 108 -8.94 3.58 -0.26
CA SER A 108 -8.20 4.70 -0.87
C SER A 108 -7.69 4.35 -2.26
N ASP A 109 -7.04 3.18 -2.43
CA ASP A 109 -6.62 2.68 -3.75
C ASP A 109 -7.83 2.53 -4.69
N ALA A 110 -8.93 1.95 -4.18
CA ALA A 110 -10.15 1.75 -4.96
C ALA A 110 -10.77 3.08 -5.38
N ALA A 111 -10.82 4.09 -4.51
CA ALA A 111 -11.39 5.40 -4.83
C ALA A 111 -10.64 6.08 -6.00
N VAL A 112 -9.31 6.14 -5.92
CA VAL A 112 -8.50 6.79 -6.95
C VAL A 112 -8.57 6.03 -8.28
N LEU A 113 -8.36 4.70 -8.26
CA LEU A 113 -8.37 3.89 -9.47
C LEU A 113 -9.76 3.81 -10.12
N SER A 114 -10.84 3.75 -9.33
CA SER A 114 -12.21 3.82 -9.86
C SER A 114 -12.50 5.19 -10.47
N GLY A 115 -11.97 6.27 -9.89
CA GLY A 115 -12.05 7.61 -10.50
C GLY A 115 -11.39 7.65 -11.89
N ILE A 116 -10.23 7.00 -12.03
CA ILE A 116 -9.54 6.88 -13.33
C ILE A 116 -10.35 6.02 -14.32
N VAL A 117 -10.91 4.90 -13.86
CA VAL A 117 -11.78 4.05 -14.72
C VAL A 117 -12.95 4.86 -15.23
N PHE A 118 -13.67 5.56 -14.34
CA PHE A 118 -14.82 6.37 -14.73
C PHE A 118 -14.43 7.48 -15.73
N PHE A 119 -13.37 8.24 -15.42
CA PHE A 119 -12.85 9.27 -16.34
C PHE A 119 -12.52 8.71 -17.72
N ALA A 120 -11.84 7.56 -17.76
CA ALA A 120 -11.40 6.95 -19.00
C ALA A 120 -12.60 6.41 -19.82
N VAL A 121 -13.60 5.81 -19.17
CA VAL A 121 -14.83 5.33 -19.84
C VAL A 121 -15.60 6.49 -20.46
N VAL A 122 -15.82 7.57 -19.71
CA VAL A 122 -16.57 8.75 -20.21
C VAL A 122 -15.84 9.45 -21.36
N ARG A 123 -14.52 9.31 -21.45
CA ARG A 123 -13.68 9.90 -22.50
C ARG A 123 -13.30 8.95 -23.62
N ASP A 124 -13.90 7.76 -23.68
CA ASP A 124 -13.59 6.72 -24.68
C ASP A 124 -12.11 6.29 -24.71
N LEU A 125 -11.42 6.35 -23.56
CA LEU A 125 -10.03 5.95 -23.37
C LEU A 125 -9.94 4.48 -22.94
N GLY A 126 -10.38 3.54 -23.77
CA GLY A 126 -10.55 2.12 -23.43
C GLY A 126 -9.30 1.46 -22.85
N THR A 127 -8.10 1.74 -23.40
CA THR A 127 -6.82 1.24 -22.84
C THR A 127 -6.60 1.71 -21.42
N MET A 128 -6.81 2.99 -21.13
CA MET A 128 -6.65 3.55 -19.79
C MET A 128 -7.63 2.94 -18.80
N ALA A 129 -8.90 2.78 -19.19
CA ALA A 129 -9.93 2.15 -18.37
C ALA A 129 -9.56 0.71 -18.01
N THR A 130 -9.15 -0.08 -19.01
CA THR A 130 -8.75 -1.47 -18.82
C THR A 130 -7.53 -1.59 -17.89
N LEU A 131 -6.50 -0.78 -18.11
CA LEU A 131 -5.30 -0.78 -17.28
C LEU A 131 -5.63 -0.40 -15.83
N ALA A 132 -6.43 0.63 -15.60
CA ALA A 132 -6.81 1.07 -14.28
C ALA A 132 -7.63 0.00 -13.53
N ALA A 133 -8.55 -0.68 -14.21
CA ALA A 133 -9.32 -1.79 -13.65
C ALA A 133 -8.42 -2.99 -13.30
N LEU A 134 -7.46 -3.36 -14.15
CA LEU A 134 -6.50 -4.42 -13.88
C LEU A 134 -5.60 -4.09 -12.69
N VAL A 135 -5.06 -2.87 -12.64
CA VAL A 135 -4.22 -2.40 -11.53
C VAL A 135 -5.02 -2.42 -10.21
N LEU A 136 -6.29 -1.99 -10.24
CA LEU A 136 -7.18 -2.07 -9.07
C LEU A 136 -7.33 -3.51 -8.57
N GLY A 137 -7.71 -4.42 -9.46
CA GLY A 137 -7.89 -5.83 -9.11
C GLY A 137 -6.60 -6.46 -8.54
N LEU A 138 -5.46 -6.24 -9.22
CA LEU A 138 -4.17 -6.77 -8.77
C LEU A 138 -3.71 -6.15 -7.44
N SER A 139 -3.95 -4.87 -7.20
CA SER A 139 -3.64 -4.20 -5.93
C SER A 139 -4.38 -4.83 -4.74
N LEU A 140 -5.65 -5.20 -4.95
CA LEU A 140 -6.44 -5.94 -3.96
C LEU A 140 -5.88 -7.37 -3.76
N ILE A 141 -5.52 -8.06 -4.85
CA ILE A 141 -4.92 -9.40 -4.80
C ILE A 141 -3.58 -9.38 -4.06
N VAL A 142 -2.70 -8.42 -4.35
CA VAL A 142 -1.42 -8.22 -3.62
C VAL A 142 -1.67 -8.11 -2.12
N SER A 143 -2.66 -7.33 -1.72
CA SER A 143 -3.02 -7.13 -0.32
C SER A 143 -3.63 -8.39 0.31
N TYR A 144 -4.49 -9.08 -0.44
CA TYR A 144 -5.12 -10.33 0.00
C TYR A 144 -4.11 -11.45 0.22
N ILE A 145 -3.16 -11.64 -0.73
CA ILE A 145 -2.11 -12.66 -0.59
C ILE A 145 -1.31 -12.45 0.70
N LYS A 146 -0.91 -11.20 0.99
CA LYS A 146 -0.19 -10.88 2.23
C LYS A 146 -1.02 -11.22 3.47
N ALA A 147 -2.24 -10.72 3.54
CA ALA A 147 -3.14 -10.96 4.68
C ALA A 147 -3.42 -12.46 4.86
N ARG A 148 -3.62 -13.19 3.76
CA ARG A 148 -3.86 -14.63 3.80
C ARG A 148 -2.63 -15.41 4.23
N ALA A 149 -1.45 -15.08 3.71
CA ALA A 149 -0.19 -15.70 4.11
C ALA A 149 0.06 -15.51 5.63
N GLU A 150 -0.06 -14.27 6.12
CA GLU A 150 0.12 -13.94 7.53
C GLU A 150 -0.91 -14.66 8.42
N SER A 151 -2.15 -14.81 7.96
CA SER A 151 -3.20 -15.56 8.68
C SER A 151 -2.92 -17.06 8.81
N LEU A 152 -2.13 -17.61 7.89
CA LEU A 152 -1.65 -18.99 7.89
C LEU A 152 -0.29 -19.16 8.60
N GLY A 153 0.29 -18.07 9.13
CA GLY A 153 1.56 -18.09 9.84
C GLY A 153 2.80 -17.96 8.94
N PHE A 154 2.63 -17.72 7.64
CA PHE A 154 3.75 -17.50 6.72
C PHE A 154 4.21 -16.03 6.76
N ALA A 155 5.52 -15.81 6.61
CA ALA A 155 6.08 -14.46 6.45
C ALA A 155 5.98 -14.03 4.98
N CYS A 156 5.33 -12.87 4.71
CA CYS A 156 5.12 -12.35 3.36
C CYS A 156 5.52 -10.87 3.26
N ASN A 157 6.81 -10.57 3.49
CA ASN A 157 7.37 -9.21 3.48
C ASN A 157 8.17 -8.93 2.19
N VAL A 158 7.61 -9.32 1.05
CA VAL A 158 8.21 -9.13 -0.29
C VAL A 158 7.24 -8.41 -1.20
N GLY A 159 7.80 -7.69 -2.19
CA GLY A 159 7.05 -6.98 -3.21
C GLY A 159 7.74 -5.68 -3.60
N ILE A 160 7.75 -5.37 -4.91
CA ILE A 160 8.33 -4.12 -5.46
C ILE A 160 7.28 -3.03 -5.66
N ALA A 161 5.99 -3.37 -5.63
CA ALA A 161 4.87 -2.45 -5.77
C ALA A 161 3.95 -2.56 -4.54
N GLU A 162 4.49 -2.23 -3.36
CA GLU A 162 3.69 -2.05 -2.16
C GLU A 162 2.87 -0.76 -2.29
N ARG A 163 2.03 -0.44 -1.30
CA ARG A 163 1.11 0.70 -1.41
C ARG A 163 1.80 2.05 -1.59
N PRO A 164 2.87 2.40 -0.83
CA PRO A 164 3.52 3.70 -1.01
C PRO A 164 4.05 3.91 -2.44
N GLU A 165 4.68 2.89 -3.02
CA GLU A 165 5.21 2.95 -4.38
C GLU A 165 4.07 3.15 -5.40
N ARG A 166 2.93 2.45 -5.21
CA ARG A 166 1.78 2.61 -6.10
C ARG A 166 1.20 4.03 -6.04
N VAL A 167 1.03 4.58 -4.84
CA VAL A 167 0.51 5.95 -4.66
C VAL A 167 1.44 6.97 -5.31
N ILE A 168 2.75 6.83 -5.10
CA ILE A 168 3.76 7.75 -5.66
C ILE A 168 3.78 7.66 -7.19
N VAL A 169 3.88 6.45 -7.75
CA VAL A 169 3.96 6.25 -9.20
C VAL A 169 2.69 6.77 -9.88
N LEU A 170 1.51 6.42 -9.35
CA LEU A 170 0.24 6.83 -9.93
C LEU A 170 0.04 8.35 -9.81
N GLY A 171 0.27 8.90 -8.63
CA GLY A 171 0.11 10.33 -8.39
C GLY A 171 1.04 11.18 -9.24
N LEU A 172 2.32 10.79 -9.36
CA LEU A 172 3.27 11.47 -10.25
C LEU A 172 2.88 11.32 -11.72
N ALA A 173 2.46 10.14 -12.15
CA ALA A 173 2.03 9.92 -13.52
C ALA A 173 0.80 10.76 -13.90
N LEU A 174 -0.15 10.91 -12.98
CA LEU A 174 -1.30 11.80 -13.16
C LEU A 174 -0.89 13.27 -13.19
N LEU A 175 -0.02 13.68 -12.27
CA LEU A 175 0.48 15.06 -12.16
C LEU A 175 1.23 15.50 -13.43
N LEU A 176 2.01 14.57 -14.00
CA LEU A 176 2.81 14.83 -15.22
C LEU A 176 2.02 14.59 -16.52
N GLY A 177 0.74 14.21 -16.45
CA GLY A 177 -0.08 13.94 -17.63
C GLY A 177 0.24 12.61 -18.34
N HIS A 178 0.98 11.71 -17.69
CA HIS A 178 1.43 10.43 -18.24
C HIS A 178 0.70 9.22 -17.59
N ALA A 179 -0.59 9.36 -17.31
CA ALA A 179 -1.38 8.36 -16.58
C ALA A 179 -1.29 6.95 -17.17
N VAL A 180 -1.36 6.80 -18.50
CA VAL A 180 -1.28 5.49 -19.18
C VAL A 180 0.09 4.83 -18.95
N ALA A 181 1.18 5.58 -19.04
CA ALA A 181 2.52 5.06 -18.78
C ALA A 181 2.66 4.62 -17.31
N GLY A 182 2.18 5.42 -16.36
CA GLY A 182 2.16 5.05 -14.94
C GLY A 182 1.34 3.78 -14.66
N LEU A 183 0.20 3.63 -15.32
CA LEU A 183 -0.63 2.42 -15.20
C LEU A 183 0.07 1.16 -15.74
N TRP A 184 0.83 1.26 -16.84
CA TRP A 184 1.65 0.16 -17.34
C TRP A 184 2.76 -0.23 -16.35
N VAL A 185 3.46 0.76 -15.79
CA VAL A 185 4.48 0.51 -14.74
C VAL A 185 3.86 -0.18 -13.53
N LEU A 186 2.69 0.30 -13.08
CA LEU A 186 1.98 -0.30 -11.95
C LEU A 186 1.48 -1.70 -12.26
N LEU A 187 0.96 -1.94 -13.46
CA LEU A 187 0.53 -3.27 -13.88
C LEU A 187 1.70 -4.27 -13.81
N ALA A 188 2.83 -3.91 -14.41
CA ALA A 188 4.03 -4.76 -14.36
C ALA A 188 4.50 -4.99 -12.91
N GLY A 189 4.61 -3.93 -12.10
CA GLY A 189 5.04 -4.01 -10.72
C GLY A 189 4.11 -4.84 -9.83
N THR A 190 2.80 -4.72 -10.01
CA THR A 190 1.83 -5.51 -9.23
C THR A 190 1.82 -6.97 -9.65
N VAL A 191 1.95 -7.29 -10.94
CA VAL A 191 2.09 -8.68 -11.43
C VAL A 191 3.33 -9.32 -10.83
N ILE A 192 4.49 -8.63 -10.91
CA ILE A 192 5.73 -9.13 -10.31
C ILE A 192 5.55 -9.36 -8.81
N THR A 193 4.91 -8.42 -8.10
CA THR A 193 4.67 -8.54 -6.65
C THR A 193 3.77 -9.73 -6.32
N VAL A 194 2.73 -10.00 -7.11
CA VAL A 194 1.86 -11.18 -6.95
C VAL A 194 2.69 -12.45 -7.07
N VAL A 195 3.51 -12.56 -8.12
CA VAL A 195 4.37 -13.73 -8.36
C VAL A 195 5.37 -13.90 -7.21
N GLN A 196 6.07 -12.83 -6.80
CA GLN A 196 7.02 -12.87 -5.69
C GLN A 196 6.37 -13.40 -4.40
N ARG A 197 5.18 -12.90 -4.05
CA ARG A 197 4.46 -13.31 -2.84
C ARG A 197 4.02 -14.75 -2.87
N ILE A 198 3.50 -15.22 -4.01
CA ILE A 198 3.11 -16.63 -4.19
C ILE A 198 4.33 -17.54 -4.04
N LEU A 199 5.44 -17.23 -4.72
CA LEU A 199 6.65 -18.04 -4.67
C LEU A 199 7.25 -18.11 -3.27
N VAL A 200 7.30 -16.99 -2.53
CA VAL A 200 7.84 -16.98 -1.16
C VAL A 200 6.97 -17.79 -0.20
N VAL A 201 5.66 -17.72 -0.31
CA VAL A 201 4.74 -18.53 0.51
C VAL A 201 4.87 -20.00 0.16
N TRP A 202 4.97 -20.33 -1.14
CA TRP A 202 5.14 -21.72 -1.60
C TRP A 202 6.42 -22.35 -1.06
N GLN A 203 7.55 -21.64 -1.16
CA GLN A 203 8.83 -22.10 -0.61
C GLN A 203 8.80 -22.33 0.90
N GLN A 204 8.03 -21.53 1.64
CA GLN A 204 7.86 -21.73 3.09
C GLN A 204 6.96 -22.93 3.41
N SER A 205 5.98 -23.26 2.56
CA SER A 205 5.10 -24.40 2.75
C SER A 205 5.80 -25.75 2.52
N ASP A 206 6.82 -25.79 1.66
CA ASP A 206 7.60 -27.02 1.40
C ASP A 206 8.58 -27.36 2.54
N VAL A 207 8.87 -26.40 3.43
CA VAL A 207 9.83 -26.55 4.55
C VAL A 207 9.13 -26.75 5.90
N GLY A 208 7.81 -26.57 5.99
CA GLY A 208 7.03 -26.63 7.22
C GLY A 208 6.47 -28.02 7.54
N PRO A 209 6.21 -28.33 8.83
CA PRO A 209 5.58 -29.60 9.20
C PRO A 209 4.20 -29.69 8.56
N ASP A 210 3.94 -30.86 7.99
CA ASP A 210 2.66 -31.30 7.49
C ASP A 210 1.55 -30.94 8.49
N LEU A 211 0.69 -29.97 8.11
CA LEU A 211 -0.52 -29.68 8.89
C LEU A 211 -1.39 -30.93 8.75
N GLY A 212 -1.24 -31.84 9.69
CA GLY A 212 -1.87 -33.16 9.71
C GLY A 212 -3.32 -33.10 9.21
N ARG A 213 -3.57 -33.99 8.25
CA ARG A 213 -4.89 -34.32 7.73
C ARG A 213 -5.81 -34.80 8.84
#